data_54a853730962df17893112a2fb931d21
#
_entry.id   54a853730962df17893112a2fb931d21
#
_cell.length_a   1.000
_cell.length_b   1.000
_cell.length_c   1.000
_cell.angle_alpha   90.00
_cell.angle_beta   90.00
_cell.angle_gamma   90.00
#
_symmetry.space_group_name_H-M   'P 1'
#
loop_
_entity.id
_entity.type
_entity.pdbx_description
1 polymer ?
#
loop_
_entity_poly.entity_id
_entity_poly.type
_entity_poly.pdbx_seq_one_letter_code
_entity_poly.pdbx_strand_id
1 'polypeptide(L)'
;MMDPTKNLKNKPLLTEYIWIFSISTALLLFNSCNSIDRDCSKFRTGKFLTQTEINDTIYTSVFTRNNKIQVENFNNVIDSSTYRWINDCELVLRTLNPKSRSDLKNIHIKILTTTDSSYTYEYSYVGEIRKEIGLAIKIED
;
A
#
# COMPACT_ATOMS: atom_id res chain seq x y z
N MET A 1 -4.52 -29.30 -78.09
CA MET A 1 -5.23 -28.15 -77.50
C MET A 1 -5.23 -28.35 -75.97
N MET A 2 -4.25 -27.75 -75.30
CA MET A 2 -3.97 -27.93 -73.89
C MET A 2 -4.61 -26.75 -73.13
N ASP A 3 -5.42 -27.06 -72.14
CA ASP A 3 -6.05 -26.11 -71.27
C ASP A 3 -5.13 -25.84 -70.01
N PRO A 4 -4.68 -24.61 -69.78
CA PRO A 4 -3.85 -24.29 -68.62
C PRO A 4 -4.66 -23.43 -67.60
N THR A 5 -5.47 -24.05 -66.80
CA THR A 5 -5.96 -23.33 -65.61
C THR A 5 -6.32 -24.26 -64.45
N LYS A 6 -5.32 -24.62 -63.66
CA LYS A 6 -5.56 -24.94 -62.23
C LYS A 6 -4.37 -24.47 -61.39
N ASN A 7 -4.38 -23.20 -61.16
CA ASN A 7 -3.52 -22.63 -60.11
C ASN A 7 -4.28 -22.70 -58.77
N LEU A 8 -4.13 -23.81 -58.05
CA LEU A 8 -4.60 -23.93 -56.71
C LEU A 8 -3.73 -23.00 -55.83
N LYS A 9 -4.31 -21.89 -55.43
CA LYS A 9 -3.79 -21.06 -54.32
C LYS A 9 -3.86 -21.87 -53.03
N ASN A 10 -2.84 -22.63 -52.72
CA ASN A 10 -2.58 -23.12 -51.39
C ASN A 10 -2.20 -21.91 -50.54
N LYS A 11 -3.16 -21.25 -49.93
CA LYS A 11 -2.87 -20.35 -48.81
C LYS A 11 -2.35 -21.20 -47.64
N PRO A 12 -1.23 -20.81 -47.04
CA PRO A 12 -0.69 -21.58 -45.92
C PRO A 12 -1.60 -21.39 -44.72
N LEU A 13 -2.37 -22.40 -44.37
CA LEU A 13 -3.13 -22.51 -43.12
C LEU A 13 -2.23 -22.24 -41.90
N LEU A 14 -0.93 -22.39 -42.04
CA LEU A 14 0.06 -22.20 -41.00
C LEU A 14 0.13 -20.74 -40.48
N THR A 15 -0.03 -19.76 -41.37
CA THR A 15 0.04 -18.32 -40.99
C THR A 15 -1.16 -17.90 -40.14
N GLU A 16 -2.34 -18.43 -40.42
CA GLU A 16 -3.55 -18.17 -39.64
C GLU A 16 -3.41 -18.72 -38.20
N TYR A 17 -2.87 -19.93 -38.07
CA TYR A 17 -2.62 -20.53 -36.75
C TYR A 17 -1.57 -19.77 -35.94
N ILE A 18 -0.52 -19.23 -36.58
CA ILE A 18 0.51 -18.43 -35.93
C ILE A 18 -0.09 -17.13 -35.36
N TRP A 19 -0.98 -16.46 -36.10
CA TRP A 19 -1.66 -15.26 -35.65
C TRP A 19 -2.61 -15.52 -34.46
N ILE A 20 -3.38 -16.59 -34.50
CA ILE A 20 -4.30 -17.00 -33.41
C ILE A 20 -3.51 -17.38 -32.18
N PHE A 21 -2.39 -18.10 -32.34
CA PHE A 21 -1.54 -18.50 -31.20
C PHE A 21 -0.84 -17.28 -30.56
N SER A 22 -0.38 -16.32 -31.38
CA SER A 22 0.24 -15.07 -30.90
C SER A 22 -0.75 -14.21 -30.11
N ILE A 23 -2.00 -14.08 -30.56
CA ILE A 23 -3.04 -13.32 -29.86
C ILE A 23 -3.44 -14.02 -28.56
N SER A 24 -3.53 -15.35 -28.56
CA SER A 24 -3.85 -16.13 -27.36
C SER A 24 -2.76 -16.01 -26.29
N THR A 25 -1.48 -16.02 -26.68
CA THR A 25 -0.35 -15.87 -25.76
C THR A 25 -0.28 -14.44 -25.20
N ALA A 26 -0.60 -13.43 -25.99
CA ALA A 26 -0.65 -12.03 -25.53
C ALA A 26 -1.74 -11.79 -24.48
N LEU A 27 -2.91 -12.43 -24.59
CA LEU A 27 -4.00 -12.32 -23.62
C LEU A 27 -3.64 -12.93 -22.25
N LEU A 28 -2.77 -13.92 -22.19
CA LEU A 28 -2.38 -14.57 -20.94
C LEU A 28 -1.41 -13.73 -20.09
N LEU A 29 -0.75 -12.74 -20.69
CA LEU A 29 0.21 -11.87 -19.98
C LEU A 29 -0.43 -10.73 -19.19
N PHE A 30 -1.73 -10.44 -19.36
CA PHE A 30 -2.43 -9.34 -18.69
C PHE A 30 -3.07 -9.71 -17.35
N ASN A 31 -2.97 -10.97 -16.88
CA ASN A 31 -3.58 -11.39 -15.61
C ASN A 31 -2.69 -11.25 -14.37
N SER A 32 -1.61 -10.46 -14.42
CA SER A 32 -0.73 -10.26 -13.25
C SER A 32 -1.06 -8.97 -12.49
N CYS A 33 -2.34 -8.72 -12.20
CA CYS A 33 -2.71 -7.73 -11.19
C CYS A 33 -2.81 -8.47 -9.84
N ASN A 34 -1.68 -8.67 -9.19
CA ASN A 34 -1.63 -9.20 -7.83
C ASN A 34 -2.02 -8.05 -6.89
N SER A 35 -3.30 -7.90 -6.57
CA SER A 35 -3.75 -7.03 -5.50
C SER A 35 -3.19 -7.60 -4.19
N ILE A 36 -2.29 -6.86 -3.55
CA ILE A 36 -1.84 -7.21 -2.20
C ILE A 36 -3.07 -7.17 -1.30
N ASP A 37 -3.53 -8.34 -0.85
CA ASP A 37 -4.64 -8.45 0.09
C ASP A 37 -4.18 -7.88 1.44
N ARG A 38 -4.82 -6.79 1.88
CA ARG A 38 -4.49 -6.06 3.11
C ARG A 38 -5.71 -6.07 4.01
N ASP A 39 -5.60 -6.75 5.15
CA ASP A 39 -6.62 -6.67 6.20
C ASP A 39 -6.26 -5.57 7.21
N CYS A 40 -6.59 -4.35 6.86
CA CYS A 40 -6.33 -3.19 7.72
C CYS A 40 -7.33 -3.05 8.87
N SER A 41 -8.42 -3.78 8.85
CA SER A 41 -9.47 -3.72 9.87
C SER A 41 -8.96 -4.14 11.25
N LYS A 42 -8.05 -5.10 11.29
CA LYS A 42 -7.41 -5.61 12.51
C LYS A 42 -6.59 -4.55 13.27
N PHE A 43 -6.20 -3.47 12.58
CA PHE A 43 -5.28 -2.45 13.09
C PHE A 43 -5.96 -1.11 13.37
N ARG A 44 -7.31 -1.10 13.41
CA ARG A 44 -8.06 0.12 13.70
C ARG A 44 -7.94 0.58 15.13
N THR A 45 -7.83 -0.37 16.06
CA THR A 45 -7.64 -0.14 17.50
C THR A 45 -6.59 -1.08 18.05
N GLY A 46 -6.08 -0.78 19.26
CA GLY A 46 -5.09 -1.59 19.95
C GLY A 46 -3.86 -0.79 20.37
N LYS A 47 -2.87 -1.49 20.91
CA LYS A 47 -1.57 -0.94 21.27
C LYS A 47 -0.49 -1.48 20.35
N PHE A 48 0.36 -0.60 19.88
CA PHE A 48 1.33 -0.87 18.83
C PHE A 48 2.72 -0.39 19.24
N LEU A 49 3.71 -1.23 18.96
CA LEU A 49 5.12 -0.85 18.94
C LEU A 49 5.47 -0.45 17.51
N THR A 50 6.06 0.74 17.33
CA THR A 50 6.50 1.19 16.01
C THR A 50 8.00 1.26 15.90
N GLN A 51 8.49 1.02 14.70
CA GLN A 51 9.87 1.21 14.29
C GLN A 51 9.91 1.97 12.99
N THR A 52 10.70 3.04 12.95
CA THR A 52 10.89 3.86 11.77
C THR A 52 12.39 4.12 11.60
N GLU A 53 12.91 3.88 10.42
CA GLU A 53 14.31 4.17 10.09
C GLU A 53 14.40 5.52 9.37
N ILE A 54 15.19 6.43 9.94
CA ILE A 54 15.45 7.76 9.38
C ILE A 54 16.95 7.99 9.43
N ASN A 55 17.59 8.18 8.28
CA ASN A 55 19.04 8.41 8.15
C ASN A 55 19.85 7.32 8.89
N ASP A 56 19.61 6.05 8.62
CA ASP A 56 20.27 4.88 9.24
C ASP A 56 20.09 4.77 10.77
N THR A 57 19.14 5.52 11.34
CA THR A 57 18.81 5.47 12.75
C THR A 57 17.40 4.93 12.94
N ILE A 58 17.25 3.89 13.77
CA ILE A 58 15.96 3.30 14.11
C ILE A 58 15.36 4.05 15.30
N TYR A 59 14.19 4.63 15.09
CA TYR A 59 13.37 5.25 16.11
C TYR A 59 12.25 4.29 16.50
N THR A 60 12.03 4.15 17.81
CA THR A 60 10.99 3.27 18.34
C THR A 60 10.03 4.08 19.19
N SER A 61 8.73 3.89 18.98
CA SER A 61 7.69 4.46 19.85
C SER A 61 6.60 3.44 20.15
N VAL A 62 5.77 3.75 21.12
CA VAL A 62 4.57 2.97 21.44
C VAL A 62 3.36 3.87 21.33
N PHE A 63 2.34 3.45 20.59
CA PHE A 63 1.07 4.15 20.60
C PHE A 63 -0.10 3.23 20.92
N THR A 64 -1.11 3.82 21.53
CA THR A 64 -2.43 3.19 21.74
C THR A 64 -3.46 3.95 20.93
N ARG A 65 -4.25 3.23 20.16
CA ARG A 65 -5.36 3.78 19.38
C ARG A 65 -6.67 3.17 19.85
N ASN A 66 -7.57 4.02 20.30
CA ASN A 66 -8.96 3.66 20.61
C ASN A 66 -9.89 4.32 19.59
N ASN A 67 -11.21 4.18 19.72
CA ASN A 67 -12.19 4.70 18.76
C ASN A 67 -12.23 6.23 18.61
N LYS A 68 -11.46 6.99 19.39
CA LYS A 68 -11.50 8.47 19.39
C LYS A 68 -10.16 9.11 19.11
N ILE A 69 -9.10 8.62 19.75
CA ILE A 69 -7.77 9.23 19.74
C ILE A 69 -6.68 8.17 19.60
N GLN A 70 -5.53 8.61 19.14
CA GLN A 70 -4.26 7.91 19.25
C GLN A 70 -3.38 8.67 20.26
N VAL A 71 -2.81 7.94 21.20
CA VAL A 71 -1.83 8.45 22.18
C VAL A 71 -0.51 7.75 21.92
N GLU A 72 0.52 8.52 21.65
CA GLU A 72 1.86 8.03 21.37
C GLU A 72 2.83 8.43 22.46
N ASN A 73 3.69 7.51 22.86
CA ASN A 73 4.82 7.75 23.77
C ASN A 73 6.12 7.54 22.98
N PHE A 74 6.82 8.62 22.76
CA PHE A 74 8.14 8.63 22.14
C PHE A 74 9.14 9.30 23.08
N ASN A 75 10.16 8.56 23.53
CA ASN A 75 11.18 9.06 24.46
C ASN A 75 10.59 9.74 25.73
N ASN A 76 9.55 9.15 26.33
CA ASN A 76 8.81 9.69 27.47
C ASN A 76 8.03 11.00 27.19
N VAL A 77 7.95 11.40 25.95
CA VAL A 77 7.05 12.49 25.51
C VAL A 77 5.74 11.86 25.05
N ILE A 78 4.65 12.28 25.67
CA ILE A 78 3.32 11.81 25.34
C ILE A 78 2.63 12.85 24.47
N ASP A 79 2.23 12.43 23.28
CA ASP A 79 1.44 13.23 22.35
C ASP A 79 0.12 12.52 22.01
N SER A 80 -0.93 13.32 21.84
CA SER A 80 -2.26 12.82 21.53
C SER A 80 -2.77 13.43 20.23
N SER A 81 -3.41 12.60 19.43
CA SER A 81 -3.96 13.00 18.14
C SER A 81 -5.38 12.48 17.96
N THR A 82 -6.25 13.26 17.37
CA THR A 82 -7.44 12.72 16.70
C THR A 82 -7.05 12.08 15.39
N TYR A 83 -7.87 11.16 14.91
CA TYR A 83 -7.63 10.55 13.60
C TYR A 83 -8.94 10.35 12.83
N ARG A 84 -8.81 10.27 11.51
CA ARG A 84 -9.90 9.96 10.60
C ARG A 84 -9.40 9.00 9.51
N TRP A 85 -10.08 7.89 9.36
CA TRP A 85 -9.86 6.99 8.23
C TRP A 85 -10.41 7.63 6.94
N ILE A 86 -9.58 7.67 5.88
CA ILE A 86 -9.96 8.13 4.54
C ILE A 86 -10.58 6.96 3.78
N ASN A 87 -9.98 5.78 3.94
CA ASN A 87 -10.46 4.50 3.43
C ASN A 87 -10.04 3.39 4.41
N ASP A 88 -10.16 2.12 4.01
CA ASP A 88 -9.86 0.99 4.90
C ASP A 88 -8.40 0.94 5.37
N CYS A 89 -7.45 1.43 4.57
CA CYS A 89 -6.02 1.33 4.84
C CYS A 89 -5.30 2.69 4.91
N GLU A 90 -6.03 3.80 4.91
CA GLU A 90 -5.42 5.13 4.98
C GLU A 90 -6.12 6.00 6.03
N LEU A 91 -5.33 6.71 6.83
CA LEU A 91 -5.84 7.63 7.85
C LEU A 91 -5.03 8.92 7.91
N VAL A 92 -5.65 9.95 8.47
CA VAL A 92 -5.00 11.22 8.79
C VAL A 92 -5.04 11.45 10.29
N LEU A 93 -3.89 11.76 10.86
CA LEU A 93 -3.74 12.18 12.26
C LEU A 93 -3.71 13.71 12.33
N ARG A 94 -4.29 14.25 13.40
CA ARG A 94 -4.21 15.65 13.76
C ARG A 94 -3.87 15.78 15.25
N THR A 95 -2.74 16.40 15.54
CA THR A 95 -2.28 16.64 16.93
C THR A 95 -3.28 17.48 17.70
N LEU A 96 -3.61 17.07 18.93
CA LEU A 96 -4.56 17.78 19.78
C LEU A 96 -3.95 19.01 20.44
N ASN A 97 -2.71 18.92 20.90
CA ASN A 97 -2.00 19.99 21.61
C ASN A 97 -0.68 20.33 20.90
N PRO A 98 -0.71 21.02 19.75
CA PRO A 98 0.49 21.34 19.00
C PRO A 98 1.41 22.27 19.82
N LYS A 99 2.68 21.89 19.92
CA LYS A 99 3.73 22.64 20.63
C LYS A 99 4.63 23.40 19.67
N SER A 100 4.61 23.04 18.39
CA SER A 100 5.43 23.60 17.34
C SER A 100 4.62 23.84 16.06
N ARG A 101 5.21 24.57 15.09
CA ARG A 101 4.58 24.74 13.77
C ARG A 101 4.47 23.45 12.97
N SER A 102 5.38 22.51 13.18
CA SER A 102 5.32 21.19 12.56
C SER A 102 4.12 20.39 13.05
N ASP A 103 3.76 20.49 14.33
CA ASP A 103 2.64 19.75 14.92
C ASP A 103 1.27 20.24 14.43
N LEU A 104 1.22 21.43 13.82
CA LEU A 104 0.02 21.94 13.15
C LEU A 104 -0.26 21.23 11.82
N LYS A 105 0.74 20.55 11.26
CA LYS A 105 0.55 19.80 10.02
C LYS A 105 -0.07 18.44 10.32
N ASN A 106 -1.09 18.11 9.56
CA ASN A 106 -1.70 16.79 9.65
C ASN A 106 -0.74 15.74 9.07
N ILE A 107 -0.73 14.54 9.64
CA ILE A 107 0.07 13.41 9.17
C ILE A 107 -0.84 12.45 8.43
N HIS A 108 -0.51 12.15 7.17
CA HIS A 108 -1.14 11.10 6.39
C HIS A 108 -0.38 9.79 6.58
N ILE A 109 -1.09 8.72 6.91
CA ILE A 109 -0.57 7.37 7.06
C ILE A 109 -1.30 6.46 6.08
N LYS A 110 -0.52 5.67 5.33
CA LYS A 110 -1.02 4.66 4.42
C LYS A 110 -0.40 3.31 4.74
N ILE A 111 -1.23 2.34 5.08
CA ILE A 111 -0.81 0.96 5.31
C ILE A 111 -0.47 0.32 3.96
N LEU A 112 0.75 -0.22 3.84
CA LEU A 112 1.26 -0.81 2.61
C LEU A 112 1.07 -2.32 2.57
N THR A 113 1.36 -3.00 3.68
CA THR A 113 1.24 -4.45 3.82
C THR A 113 0.71 -4.79 5.21
N THR A 114 0.06 -5.93 5.35
CA THR A 114 -0.40 -6.45 6.65
C THR A 114 0.03 -7.90 6.82
N THR A 115 0.28 -8.29 8.08
CA THR A 115 0.40 -9.68 8.54
C THR A 115 -0.67 -9.93 9.60
N ASP A 116 -0.59 -11.03 10.34
CA ASP A 116 -1.54 -11.28 11.44
C ASP A 116 -1.40 -10.31 12.61
N SER A 117 -0.18 -9.82 12.87
CA SER A 117 0.12 -8.98 14.05
C SER A 117 0.87 -7.69 13.73
N SER A 118 1.15 -7.40 12.46
CA SER A 118 1.93 -6.22 12.08
C SER A 118 1.48 -5.63 10.75
N TYR A 119 1.87 -4.38 10.51
CA TYR A 119 1.73 -3.73 9.22
C TYR A 119 2.91 -2.81 8.94
N THR A 120 3.30 -2.73 7.67
CA THR A 120 4.18 -1.67 7.18
C THR A 120 3.34 -0.49 6.71
N TYR A 121 3.85 0.71 6.90
CA TYR A 121 3.14 1.92 6.50
C TYR A 121 4.11 2.98 5.98
N GLU A 122 3.62 3.82 5.07
CA GLU A 122 4.25 5.09 4.75
C GLU A 122 3.53 6.23 5.47
N TYR A 123 4.28 7.26 5.85
CA TYR A 123 3.71 8.46 6.42
C TYR A 123 4.40 9.72 5.89
N SER A 124 3.65 10.79 5.85
CA SER A 124 4.13 12.12 5.44
C SER A 124 3.24 13.20 6.03
N TYR A 125 3.73 14.42 6.09
CA TYR A 125 2.83 15.56 6.28
C TYR A 125 1.94 15.72 5.05
N VAL A 126 0.67 16.06 5.29
CA VAL A 126 -0.29 16.31 4.18
C VAL A 126 0.23 17.46 3.31
N GLY A 127 0.36 17.19 2.01
CA GLY A 127 0.87 18.14 1.03
C GLY A 127 2.39 18.07 0.81
N GLU A 128 3.12 17.21 1.53
CA GLU A 128 4.56 16.99 1.32
C GLU A 128 4.82 15.73 0.48
N ILE A 129 5.89 15.80 -0.33
CA ILE A 129 6.28 14.70 -1.22
C ILE A 129 7.13 13.67 -0.46
N ARG A 130 7.90 14.14 0.54
CA ARG A 130 8.77 13.27 1.33
C ARG A 130 7.94 12.31 2.17
N LYS A 131 8.24 11.02 2.04
CA LYS A 131 7.59 9.94 2.77
C LYS A 131 8.63 9.14 3.52
N GLU A 132 8.26 8.73 4.72
CA GLU A 132 9.05 7.82 5.55
C GLU A 132 8.28 6.51 5.68
N ILE A 133 8.99 5.41 5.88
CA ILE A 133 8.40 4.07 6.04
C ILE A 133 8.62 3.60 7.47
N GLY A 134 7.60 3.02 8.04
CA GLY A 134 7.64 2.40 9.36
C GLY A 134 7.00 1.03 9.39
N LEU A 135 7.32 0.30 10.46
CA LEU A 135 6.69 -0.95 10.86
C LEU A 135 5.92 -0.73 12.15
N ALA A 136 4.70 -1.22 12.23
CA ALA A 136 3.91 -1.25 13.46
C ALA A 136 3.57 -2.71 13.80
N ILE A 137 3.85 -3.09 15.03
CA ILE A 137 3.57 -4.42 15.58
C ILE A 137 2.49 -4.25 16.64
N LYS A 138 1.38 -4.94 16.49
CA LYS A 138 0.30 -4.94 17.47
C LYS A 138 0.72 -5.80 18.67
N ILE A 139 0.74 -5.21 19.86
CA ILE A 139 1.18 -5.85 21.11
C ILE A 139 0.04 -6.09 22.07
N GLU A 140 -1.07 -5.38 21.93
CA GLU A 140 -2.31 -5.56 22.72
C GLU A 140 -3.53 -5.15 21.87
N ASP A 141 -4.69 -5.74 22.14
CA ASP A 141 -5.99 -5.41 21.50
C ASP A 141 -6.67 -4.16 22.05
#